data_ce8e197a8c8757b18cb1169525ae13c9
#
_entry.id   ce8e197a8c8757b18cb1169525ae13c9
#
_cell.length_a   1.000
_cell.length_b   1.000
_cell.length_c   1.000
_cell.angle_alpha   90.00
_cell.angle_beta   90.00
_cell.angle_gamma   90.00
#
_symmetry.space_group_name_H-M   'P 1'
#
loop_
_entity.id
_entity.type
_entity.pdbx_description
1 polymer ?
#
loop_
_entity_poly.entity_id
_entity_poly.type
_entity_poly.pdbx_seq_one_letter_code
_entity_poly.pdbx_strand_id
1 'polypeptide(L)'
;MGEVGVWPILFSDKDKGRCQRKNGAKTLACEKKSVILHLETYRIMDINPSEIGPKFIDLQRILEQKRVKAPRWVVRMLERLLHIEEINSGIYLNRELSGIDFARAFVEGKEPQNLGIELKLQGLDNIPREGNPMVVGNHPLGGPDGLALMDAVGRVRSDIKFPVNDFLLYLPGLRELFYPIDKVNRSKALATLEEAFASPNTLLYYPAGLCSRLQNGQVRDLEWKATFIKKAVRYQRDIVPAYTDARNRMRFYRLARLRQRLGIKFNFEMALLPAEMYAQRGKAFGITFGKPIPWQTFDKRHTAAEWAQRVKDHVYRLKDNPDATFEP
;
A
#
# COMPACT_ATOMS: atom_id res chain seq x y z
N MET A 1 -2.82 16.00 -11.47
CA MET A 1 -2.40 14.66 -11.93
C MET A 1 -1.37 14.17 -10.93
N GLY A 2 -1.83 13.46 -9.88
CA GLY A 2 -0.98 13.05 -8.77
C GLY A 2 -0.57 11.59 -8.92
N GLU A 3 0.72 11.37 -8.87
CA GLU A 3 1.34 10.05 -8.84
C GLU A 3 0.89 9.29 -7.60
N VAL A 4 0.40 8.07 -7.79
CA VAL A 4 0.14 7.12 -6.70
C VAL A 4 1.51 6.61 -6.24
N GLY A 5 2.04 7.23 -5.17
CA GLY A 5 3.39 6.93 -4.69
C GLY A 5 3.42 5.85 -3.64
N VAL A 6 4.04 4.73 -3.95
CA VAL A 6 4.74 3.92 -2.96
C VAL A 6 6.02 3.42 -3.62
N TRP A 7 7.17 3.74 -3.02
CA TRP A 7 8.53 3.32 -3.43
C TRP A 7 9.02 3.76 -4.83
N PRO A 8 9.31 5.06 -5.06
CA PRO A 8 10.07 5.49 -6.24
C PRO A 8 11.59 5.54 -6.00
N ILE A 9 12.12 4.81 -5.01
CA ILE A 9 13.47 5.07 -4.49
C ILE A 9 14.59 4.73 -5.45
N LEU A 10 14.35 3.84 -6.41
CA LEU A 10 15.43 3.33 -7.27
C LEU A 10 15.30 3.66 -8.75
N PHE A 11 14.21 4.33 -9.19
CA PHE A 11 13.99 4.49 -10.62
C PHE A 11 13.43 5.87 -10.95
N SER A 12 14.31 6.76 -11.39
CA SER A 12 13.99 8.05 -11.98
C SER A 12 13.49 7.85 -13.41
N ASP A 13 12.35 8.46 -13.74
CA ASP A 13 11.73 8.53 -15.06
C ASP A 13 12.56 9.43 -16.02
N LYS A 14 13.85 9.13 -16.22
CA LYS A 14 14.71 9.89 -17.15
C LYS A 14 14.70 9.36 -18.58
N ASP A 15 13.94 8.31 -18.87
CA ASP A 15 13.81 7.75 -20.23
C ASP A 15 12.49 8.11 -20.93
N LYS A 16 11.89 9.28 -20.63
CA LYS A 16 10.97 9.93 -21.57
C LYS A 16 11.75 10.66 -22.65
N GLY A 17 12.64 9.96 -23.32
CA GLY A 17 13.29 10.39 -24.54
C GLY A 17 12.29 10.32 -25.69
N ARG A 18 11.84 11.50 -26.17
CA ARG A 18 11.32 11.83 -27.49
C ARG A 18 11.18 10.63 -28.45
N CYS A 19 10.04 10.00 -28.47
CA CYS A 19 9.64 9.20 -29.62
C CYS A 19 8.96 10.15 -30.63
N GLN A 20 9.77 10.79 -31.48
CA GLN A 20 9.25 11.42 -32.69
C GLN A 20 8.84 10.33 -33.66
N ARG A 21 7.61 10.46 -34.17
CA ARG A 21 7.03 9.61 -35.21
C ARG A 21 7.96 9.47 -36.41
N LYS A 22 8.46 8.26 -36.64
CA LYS A 22 8.85 7.76 -37.96
C LYS A 22 8.67 6.25 -38.01
N ASN A 23 7.76 5.83 -38.90
CA ASN A 23 7.55 4.51 -39.54
C ASN A 23 7.24 3.29 -38.65
N GLY A 24 6.15 2.61 -39.00
CA GLY A 24 5.47 1.45 -38.40
C GLY A 24 6.25 0.22 -37.89
N ALA A 25 7.54 0.12 -38.17
CA ALA A 25 8.35 -1.00 -37.67
C ALA A 25 8.90 -0.82 -36.24
N LYS A 26 8.94 0.43 -35.70
CA LYS A 26 9.44 0.72 -34.35
C LYS A 26 8.38 0.50 -33.26
N THR A 27 7.11 0.54 -33.61
CA THR A 27 5.99 0.37 -32.66
C THR A 27 5.94 -1.10 -32.17
N LEU A 28 6.11 -2.07 -33.09
CA LEU A 28 6.11 -3.49 -32.72
C LEU A 28 7.30 -3.90 -31.82
N ALA A 29 8.46 -3.26 -31.99
CA ALA A 29 9.63 -3.55 -31.15
C ALA A 29 9.51 -2.95 -29.74
N CYS A 30 8.78 -1.84 -29.60
CA CYS A 30 8.53 -1.23 -28.28
C CYS A 30 7.47 -2.02 -27.50
N GLU A 31 6.42 -2.51 -28.17
CA GLU A 31 5.42 -3.38 -27.55
C GLU A 31 5.99 -4.76 -27.14
N LYS A 32 6.83 -5.37 -27.98
CA LYS A 32 7.51 -6.64 -27.65
C LYS A 32 8.46 -6.49 -26.46
N LYS A 33 9.16 -5.38 -26.33
CA LYS A 33 10.04 -5.14 -25.16
C LYS A 33 9.23 -4.93 -23.88
N SER A 34 8.08 -4.25 -23.94
CA SER A 34 7.18 -4.08 -22.81
C SER A 34 6.57 -5.41 -22.36
N VAL A 35 6.15 -6.24 -23.29
CA VAL A 35 5.56 -7.57 -23.02
C VAL A 35 6.62 -8.54 -22.45
N ILE A 36 7.85 -8.51 -22.99
CA ILE A 36 8.95 -9.37 -22.48
C ILE A 36 9.35 -8.95 -21.07
N LEU A 37 9.44 -7.65 -20.78
CA LEU A 37 9.74 -7.16 -19.42
C LEU A 37 8.63 -7.55 -18.43
N HIS A 38 7.40 -7.59 -18.88
CA HIS A 38 6.24 -7.96 -18.07
C HIS A 38 6.18 -9.46 -17.80
N LEU A 39 6.50 -10.28 -18.81
CA LEU A 39 6.62 -11.74 -18.69
C LEU A 39 7.80 -12.13 -17.79
N GLU A 40 8.93 -11.40 -17.84
CA GLU A 40 10.05 -11.63 -16.95
C GLU A 40 9.75 -11.25 -15.49
N THR A 41 8.95 -10.22 -15.25
CA THR A 41 8.49 -9.87 -13.89
C THR A 41 7.56 -10.96 -13.33
N TYR A 42 6.66 -11.50 -14.16
CA TYR A 42 5.82 -12.66 -13.78
C TYR A 42 6.64 -13.94 -13.57
N ARG A 43 7.66 -14.19 -14.40
CA ARG A 43 8.55 -15.36 -14.23
C ARG A 43 9.32 -15.38 -12.91
N ILE A 44 9.63 -14.21 -12.34
CA ILE A 44 10.31 -14.13 -11.03
C ILE A 44 9.35 -14.49 -9.88
N MET A 45 8.05 -14.30 -10.09
CA MET A 45 7.02 -14.66 -9.13
C MET A 45 6.75 -16.16 -9.08
N ASP A 46 7.11 -16.91 -10.14
CA ASP A 46 6.98 -18.37 -10.23
C ASP A 46 8.23 -19.13 -9.75
N ILE A 47 9.27 -18.41 -9.29
CA ILE A 47 10.45 -19.08 -8.73
C ILE A 47 10.06 -19.62 -7.34
N ASN A 48 10.14 -20.95 -7.22
CA ASN A 48 9.91 -21.65 -5.97
C ASN A 48 10.81 -21.06 -4.86
N PRO A 49 10.26 -20.61 -3.72
CA PRO A 49 11.06 -20.05 -2.62
C PRO A 49 12.20 -20.95 -2.15
N SER A 50 12.07 -22.27 -2.29
CA SER A 50 13.09 -23.26 -1.96
C SER A 50 14.33 -23.21 -2.88
N GLU A 51 14.22 -22.59 -4.07
CA GLU A 51 15.33 -22.48 -5.04
C GLU A 51 16.19 -21.22 -4.84
N ILE A 52 15.69 -20.22 -4.06
CA ILE A 52 16.35 -18.93 -3.89
C ILE A 52 17.12 -18.86 -2.54
N GLY A 53 16.89 -19.82 -1.64
CA GLY A 53 17.36 -19.73 -0.25
C GLY A 53 16.63 -18.58 0.51
N PRO A 54 17.18 -18.06 1.61
CA PRO A 54 16.48 -17.07 2.45
C PRO A 54 16.32 -15.67 1.81
N LYS A 55 16.74 -15.44 0.56
CA LYS A 55 16.65 -14.13 -0.12
C LYS A 55 15.40 -14.07 -1.01
N PHE A 56 14.26 -13.71 -0.44
CA PHE A 56 13.02 -13.44 -1.19
C PHE A 56 13.08 -12.09 -1.92
N ILE A 57 13.73 -11.10 -1.31
CA ILE A 57 14.01 -9.81 -1.92
C ILE A 57 15.52 -9.73 -2.15
N ASP A 58 15.95 -9.78 -3.39
CA ASP A 58 17.34 -9.62 -3.82
C ASP A 58 17.49 -8.29 -4.57
N LEU A 59 18.00 -7.28 -3.87
CA LEU A 59 18.15 -5.94 -4.43
C LEU A 59 19.10 -5.90 -5.62
N GLN A 60 20.18 -6.68 -5.59
CA GLN A 60 21.14 -6.75 -6.70
C GLN A 60 20.43 -7.27 -7.95
N ARG A 61 19.71 -8.37 -7.84
CA ARG A 61 18.93 -8.97 -8.94
C ARG A 61 17.87 -8.02 -9.48
N ILE A 62 17.14 -7.32 -8.60
CA ILE A 62 16.15 -6.30 -8.99
C ILE A 62 16.81 -5.17 -9.79
N LEU A 63 17.97 -4.68 -9.36
CA LEU A 63 18.73 -3.63 -10.07
C LEU A 63 19.21 -4.10 -11.44
N GLU A 64 19.74 -5.33 -11.53
CA GLU A 64 20.18 -5.95 -12.79
C GLU A 64 19.03 -6.06 -13.80
N GLN A 65 17.87 -6.55 -13.38
CA GLN A 65 16.69 -6.65 -14.23
C GLN A 65 16.21 -5.29 -14.75
N LYS A 66 16.31 -4.27 -13.90
CA LYS A 66 15.98 -2.91 -14.29
C LYS A 66 17.13 -2.20 -15.01
N ARG A 67 18.23 -2.91 -15.32
CA ARG A 67 19.43 -2.42 -16.01
C ARG A 67 20.09 -1.22 -15.31
N VAL A 68 19.95 -1.15 -13.99
CA VAL A 68 20.62 -0.15 -13.16
C VAL A 68 21.94 -0.70 -12.69
N LYS A 69 23.06 -0.14 -13.18
CA LYS A 69 24.40 -0.50 -12.72
C LYS A 69 24.69 0.25 -11.42
N ALA A 70 24.91 -0.48 -10.34
CA ALA A 70 25.33 0.10 -9.06
C ALA A 70 26.54 -0.67 -8.52
N PRO A 71 27.55 0.04 -7.97
CA PRO A 71 28.69 -0.62 -7.31
C PRO A 71 28.22 -1.46 -6.12
N ARG A 72 28.86 -2.58 -5.85
CA ARG A 72 28.48 -3.51 -4.76
C ARG A 72 28.38 -2.84 -3.39
N TRP A 73 29.22 -1.84 -3.12
CA TRP A 73 29.15 -1.12 -1.85
C TRP A 73 27.87 -0.27 -1.73
N VAL A 74 27.39 0.31 -2.84
CA VAL A 74 26.10 1.05 -2.88
C VAL A 74 24.95 0.08 -2.63
N VAL A 75 24.97 -1.09 -3.29
CA VAL A 75 23.90 -2.12 -3.08
C VAL A 75 23.86 -2.53 -1.63
N ARG A 76 25.00 -2.86 -1.00
CA ARG A 76 25.05 -3.20 0.43
C ARG A 76 24.60 -2.07 1.35
N MET A 77 24.92 -0.83 1.02
CA MET A 77 24.44 0.32 1.78
C MET A 77 22.91 0.43 1.68
N LEU A 78 22.35 0.25 0.50
CA LEU A 78 20.90 0.27 0.27
C LEU A 78 20.21 -0.91 0.95
N GLU A 79 20.76 -2.12 0.88
CA GLU A 79 20.22 -3.31 1.58
C GLU A 79 20.10 -3.06 3.09
N ARG A 80 21.13 -2.47 3.71
CA ARG A 80 21.10 -2.08 5.13
C ARG A 80 20.06 -0.98 5.42
N LEU A 81 20.02 0.07 4.58
CA LEU A 81 19.06 1.16 4.75
C LEU A 81 17.61 0.68 4.63
N LEU A 82 17.38 -0.26 3.71
CA LEU A 82 16.07 -0.84 3.42
C LEU A 82 15.73 -2.04 4.29
N HIS A 83 16.62 -2.43 5.23
CA HIS A 83 16.42 -3.58 6.10
C HIS A 83 16.06 -4.87 5.34
N ILE A 84 16.71 -5.09 4.19
CA ILE A 84 16.37 -6.22 3.29
C ILE A 84 16.61 -7.56 3.99
N GLU A 85 17.67 -7.69 4.78
CA GLU A 85 18.00 -8.92 5.51
C GLU A 85 16.93 -9.24 6.56
N GLU A 86 16.52 -8.25 7.35
CA GLU A 86 15.48 -8.42 8.37
C GLU A 86 14.13 -8.75 7.73
N ILE A 87 13.77 -8.10 6.61
CA ILE A 87 12.55 -8.41 5.87
C ILE A 87 12.59 -9.84 5.34
N ASN A 88 13.69 -10.25 4.71
CA ASN A 88 13.86 -11.62 4.20
C ASN A 88 13.77 -12.65 5.32
N SER A 89 14.38 -12.37 6.48
CA SER A 89 14.31 -13.25 7.66
C SER A 89 12.88 -13.40 8.18
N GLY A 90 12.12 -12.30 8.21
CA GLY A 90 10.69 -12.34 8.61
C GLY A 90 9.83 -13.11 7.61
N ILE A 91 10.08 -12.94 6.29
CA ILE A 91 9.40 -13.73 5.25
C ILE A 91 9.75 -15.22 5.38
N TYR A 92 11.02 -15.54 5.60
CA TYR A 92 11.47 -16.92 5.75
C TYR A 92 10.89 -17.61 6.98
N LEU A 93 10.83 -16.90 8.11
CA LEU A 93 10.22 -17.42 9.33
C LEU A 93 8.75 -17.82 9.10
N ASN A 94 8.02 -17.00 8.37
CA ASN A 94 6.59 -17.17 8.13
C ASN A 94 6.27 -17.82 6.75
N ARG A 95 7.23 -18.45 6.09
CA ARG A 95 7.10 -18.93 4.69
C ARG A 95 6.02 -19.99 4.47
N GLU A 96 5.63 -20.72 5.52
CA GLU A 96 4.57 -21.74 5.46
C GLU A 96 3.17 -21.11 5.64
N LEU A 97 3.10 -19.81 5.94
CA LEU A 97 1.86 -19.06 6.12
C LEU A 97 1.54 -18.25 4.87
N SER A 98 0.25 -18.05 4.61
CA SER A 98 -0.23 -17.20 3.55
C SER A 98 -1.39 -16.29 3.99
N GLY A 99 -1.67 -15.25 3.20
CA GLY A 99 -2.81 -14.38 3.38
C GLY A 99 -2.84 -13.70 4.75
N ILE A 100 -3.98 -13.81 5.39
CA ILE A 100 -4.26 -13.19 6.69
C ILE A 100 -3.35 -13.77 7.78
N ASP A 101 -3.07 -15.07 7.75
CA ASP A 101 -2.25 -15.72 8.77
C ASP A 101 -0.78 -15.27 8.69
N PHE A 102 -0.27 -15.06 7.46
CA PHE A 102 1.04 -14.43 7.28
C PHE A 102 1.04 -12.99 7.83
N ALA A 103 0.03 -12.18 7.50
CA ALA A 103 -0.06 -10.81 7.98
C ALA A 103 -0.09 -10.74 9.52
N ARG A 104 -0.90 -11.59 10.15
CA ARG A 104 -1.02 -11.72 11.60
C ARG A 104 0.30 -12.12 12.25
N ALA A 105 0.92 -13.20 11.77
CA ALA A 105 2.18 -13.69 12.31
C ALA A 105 3.29 -12.64 12.20
N PHE A 106 3.38 -11.92 11.08
CA PHE A 106 4.38 -10.89 10.90
C PHE A 106 4.13 -9.66 11.79
N VAL A 107 2.87 -9.26 12.01
CA VAL A 107 2.51 -8.09 12.84
C VAL A 107 2.59 -8.42 14.33
N GLU A 108 1.92 -9.47 14.80
CA GLU A 108 1.75 -9.77 16.23
C GLU A 108 2.74 -10.80 16.77
N GLY A 109 3.43 -11.56 15.90
CA GLY A 109 4.40 -12.58 16.29
C GLY A 109 5.51 -12.03 17.17
N LYS A 110 5.89 -12.79 18.20
CA LYS A 110 6.88 -12.38 19.24
C LYS A 110 8.32 -12.68 18.85
N GLU A 111 8.53 -13.47 17.79
CA GLU A 111 9.86 -13.80 17.29
C GLU A 111 10.61 -12.55 16.82
N PRO A 112 11.93 -12.49 16.99
CA PRO A 112 12.73 -11.29 16.69
C PRO A 112 12.61 -10.79 15.24
N GLN A 113 12.21 -11.66 14.30
CA GLN A 113 12.02 -11.34 12.89
C GLN A 113 10.68 -10.66 12.61
N ASN A 114 9.69 -10.87 13.49
CA ASN A 114 8.36 -10.27 13.42
C ASN A 114 8.31 -8.89 14.11
N LEU A 115 7.17 -8.22 14.05
CA LEU A 115 7.04 -6.87 14.63
C LEU A 115 6.60 -6.91 16.10
N GLY A 116 5.92 -7.96 16.55
CA GLY A 116 5.43 -8.08 17.94
C GLY A 116 4.53 -6.91 18.35
N ILE A 117 3.77 -6.36 17.42
CA ILE A 117 2.86 -5.23 17.66
C ILE A 117 1.62 -5.74 18.37
N GLU A 118 1.20 -5.02 19.42
CA GLU A 118 -0.08 -5.24 20.08
C GLU A 118 -1.16 -4.39 19.38
N LEU A 119 -2.13 -5.05 18.74
CA LEU A 119 -3.27 -4.37 18.10
C LEU A 119 -4.42 -4.18 19.09
N LYS A 120 -4.83 -2.91 19.31
CA LYS A 120 -6.02 -2.55 20.07
C LYS A 120 -7.16 -2.25 19.12
N LEU A 121 -8.08 -3.21 18.98
CA LEU A 121 -9.14 -3.15 17.97
C LEU A 121 -10.46 -2.71 18.62
N GLN A 122 -11.14 -1.73 18.00
CA GLN A 122 -12.46 -1.24 18.40
C GLN A 122 -13.40 -1.25 17.21
N GLY A 123 -14.67 -1.58 17.47
CA GLY A 123 -15.71 -1.55 16.44
C GLY A 123 -15.61 -2.64 15.39
N LEU A 124 -15.00 -3.79 15.67
CA LEU A 124 -14.96 -4.93 14.74
C LEU A 124 -16.36 -5.36 14.29
N ASP A 125 -17.37 -5.22 15.14
CA ASP A 125 -18.76 -5.55 14.83
C ASP A 125 -19.37 -4.60 13.78
N ASN A 126 -18.75 -3.47 13.51
CA ASN A 126 -19.13 -2.56 12.42
C ASN A 126 -18.69 -3.09 11.03
N ILE A 127 -17.86 -4.13 10.97
CA ILE A 127 -17.48 -4.75 9.69
C ILE A 127 -18.58 -5.72 9.28
N PRO A 128 -19.30 -5.49 8.14
CA PRO A 128 -20.33 -6.39 7.68
C PRO A 128 -19.76 -7.79 7.40
N ARG A 129 -20.41 -8.82 7.93
CA ARG A 129 -19.99 -10.23 7.71
C ARG A 129 -20.29 -10.71 6.30
N GLU A 130 -21.21 -10.06 5.61
CA GLU A 130 -21.67 -10.39 4.26
C GLU A 130 -21.58 -9.17 3.33
N GLY A 131 -21.84 -9.37 2.06
CA GLY A 131 -21.77 -8.33 1.04
C GLY A 131 -20.33 -8.01 0.62
N ASN A 132 -20.16 -6.89 -0.06
CA ASN A 132 -18.90 -6.45 -0.65
C ASN A 132 -18.44 -5.08 -0.09
N PRO A 133 -18.30 -4.89 1.22
CA PRO A 133 -17.93 -3.60 1.79
C PRO A 133 -16.53 -3.17 1.34
N MET A 134 -16.24 -1.89 1.51
CA MET A 134 -14.92 -1.33 1.33
C MET A 134 -14.46 -0.68 2.63
N VAL A 135 -13.42 -1.23 3.25
CA VAL A 135 -12.79 -0.64 4.43
C VAL A 135 -11.82 0.44 3.97
N VAL A 136 -12.07 1.67 4.41
CA VAL A 136 -11.31 2.86 3.96
C VAL A 136 -10.66 3.52 5.16
N GLY A 137 -9.33 3.62 5.14
CA GLY A 137 -8.57 4.11 6.29
C GLY A 137 -7.54 5.19 5.98
N ASN A 138 -7.06 5.84 7.05
CA ASN A 138 -5.83 6.61 7.01
C ASN A 138 -4.61 5.70 6.91
N HIS A 139 -3.51 6.23 6.38
CA HIS A 139 -2.29 5.46 6.08
C HIS A 139 -1.06 6.04 6.82
N PRO A 140 -0.97 5.89 8.16
CA PRO A 140 0.04 6.59 8.94
C PRO A 140 1.46 6.05 8.80
N LEU A 141 1.65 4.73 8.63
CA LEU A 141 2.96 4.08 8.71
C LEU A 141 3.55 3.69 7.35
N GLY A 142 2.71 3.36 6.36
CA GLY A 142 3.14 3.05 4.99
C GLY A 142 3.43 1.57 4.72
N GLY A 143 3.40 0.71 5.69
CA GLY A 143 3.59 -0.75 5.55
C GLY A 143 2.90 -1.51 6.68
N PRO A 144 3.35 -1.32 7.93
CA PRO A 144 2.80 -2.05 9.08
C PRO A 144 1.30 -1.86 9.30
N ASP A 145 0.79 -0.66 9.02
CA ASP A 145 -0.64 -0.36 9.11
C ASP A 145 -1.48 -1.12 8.07
N GLY A 146 -0.93 -1.37 6.88
CA GLY A 146 -1.58 -2.22 5.88
C GLY A 146 -1.69 -3.66 6.34
N LEU A 147 -0.61 -4.22 6.88
CA LEU A 147 -0.59 -5.58 7.44
C LEU A 147 -1.51 -5.70 8.65
N ALA A 148 -1.49 -4.71 9.54
CA ALA A 148 -2.36 -4.66 10.71
C ALA A 148 -3.85 -4.55 10.32
N LEU A 149 -4.16 -3.81 9.26
CA LEU A 149 -5.53 -3.73 8.73
C LEU A 149 -5.98 -5.07 8.12
N MET A 150 -5.07 -5.78 7.41
CA MET A 150 -5.36 -7.14 6.90
C MET A 150 -5.65 -8.12 8.03
N ASP A 151 -4.84 -8.12 9.09
CA ASP A 151 -5.10 -8.96 10.27
C ASP A 151 -6.41 -8.58 10.95
N ALA A 152 -6.62 -7.28 11.25
CA ALA A 152 -7.81 -6.83 11.95
C ALA A 152 -9.11 -7.16 11.21
N VAL A 153 -9.20 -6.85 9.90
CA VAL A 153 -10.37 -7.19 9.08
C VAL A 153 -10.47 -8.70 8.86
N GLY A 154 -9.33 -9.38 8.75
CA GLY A 154 -9.23 -10.83 8.63
C GLY A 154 -9.81 -11.61 9.80
N ARG A 155 -10.02 -10.99 10.97
CA ARG A 155 -10.74 -11.60 12.11
C ARG A 155 -12.25 -11.73 11.89
N VAL A 156 -12.79 -10.98 10.92
CA VAL A 156 -14.23 -10.95 10.59
C VAL A 156 -14.48 -11.49 9.20
N ARG A 157 -13.58 -11.25 8.25
CA ARG A 157 -13.73 -11.56 6.82
C ARG A 157 -12.52 -12.31 6.29
N SER A 158 -12.71 -13.44 5.63
CA SER A 158 -11.64 -14.19 4.95
C SER A 158 -11.43 -13.78 3.49
N ASP A 159 -12.39 -13.08 2.89
CA ASP A 159 -12.43 -12.69 1.48
C ASP A 159 -11.80 -11.31 1.21
N ILE A 160 -10.86 -10.88 2.03
CA ILE A 160 -10.25 -9.56 1.89
C ILE A 160 -9.33 -9.47 0.67
N LYS A 161 -9.38 -8.32 -0.01
CA LYS A 161 -8.48 -7.98 -1.11
C LYS A 161 -7.98 -6.55 -0.97
N PHE A 162 -6.74 -6.32 -1.41
CA PHE A 162 -6.10 -5.02 -1.32
C PHE A 162 -5.47 -4.63 -2.66
N PRO A 163 -5.96 -3.58 -3.33
CA PRO A 163 -5.29 -3.03 -4.51
C PRO A 163 -3.95 -2.40 -4.11
N VAL A 164 -2.84 -3.00 -4.53
CA VAL A 164 -1.49 -2.60 -4.15
C VAL A 164 -0.62 -2.36 -5.37
N ASN A 165 0.52 -1.69 -5.15
CA ASN A 165 1.52 -1.52 -6.20
C ASN A 165 2.44 -2.74 -6.31
N ASP A 166 3.14 -2.84 -7.45
CA ASP A 166 3.97 -3.98 -7.83
C ASP A 166 5.03 -4.39 -6.81
N PHE A 167 5.52 -3.45 -5.98
CA PHE A 167 6.58 -3.77 -5.02
C PHE A 167 6.12 -4.75 -3.93
N LEU A 168 4.87 -4.63 -3.46
CA LEU A 168 4.33 -5.52 -2.43
C LEU A 168 4.14 -6.96 -2.92
N LEU A 169 4.13 -7.17 -4.23
CA LEU A 169 4.06 -8.51 -4.83
C LEU A 169 5.33 -9.35 -4.60
N TYR A 170 6.43 -8.72 -4.16
CA TYR A 170 7.62 -9.45 -3.71
C TYR A 170 7.46 -10.10 -2.32
N LEU A 171 6.29 -9.92 -1.66
CA LEU A 171 5.93 -10.59 -0.42
C LEU A 171 5.08 -11.83 -0.74
N PRO A 172 5.67 -13.04 -0.91
CA PRO A 172 4.95 -14.20 -1.42
C PRO A 172 3.78 -14.61 -0.53
N GLY A 173 3.93 -14.50 0.79
CA GLY A 173 2.88 -14.82 1.75
C GLY A 173 1.62 -13.94 1.68
N LEU A 174 1.68 -12.78 1.01
CA LEU A 174 0.54 -11.86 0.89
C LEU A 174 -0.07 -11.82 -0.52
N ARG A 175 0.50 -12.56 -1.48
CA ARG A 175 0.13 -12.47 -2.89
C ARG A 175 -1.35 -12.67 -3.14
N GLU A 176 -1.97 -13.62 -2.45
CA GLU A 176 -3.39 -13.93 -2.59
C GLU A 176 -4.33 -12.81 -2.14
N LEU A 177 -3.85 -11.91 -1.26
CA LEU A 177 -4.64 -10.76 -0.79
C LEU A 177 -4.56 -9.55 -1.74
N PHE A 178 -3.69 -9.58 -2.76
CA PHE A 178 -3.40 -8.41 -3.56
C PHE A 178 -4.07 -8.42 -4.93
N TYR A 179 -4.55 -7.24 -5.34
CA TYR A 179 -4.76 -6.89 -6.74
C TYR A 179 -3.56 -6.05 -7.22
N PRO A 180 -2.73 -6.56 -8.14
CA PRO A 180 -1.52 -5.88 -8.60
C PRO A 180 -1.84 -4.70 -9.51
N ILE A 181 -1.56 -3.47 -9.08
CA ILE A 181 -1.76 -2.26 -9.88
C ILE A 181 -0.48 -1.93 -10.65
N ASP A 182 -0.51 -2.14 -11.97
CA ASP A 182 0.60 -1.80 -12.88
C ASP A 182 0.77 -0.27 -12.99
N LYS A 183 1.87 0.26 -12.45
CA LYS A 183 2.15 1.70 -12.50
C LYS A 183 2.67 2.19 -13.85
N VAL A 184 3.24 1.30 -14.65
CA VAL A 184 3.85 1.64 -15.93
C VAL A 184 2.78 1.69 -17.03
N ASN A 185 1.84 0.76 -17.01
CA ASN A 185 0.75 0.69 -17.97
C ASN A 185 -0.55 1.20 -17.34
N ARG A 186 -0.89 2.47 -17.61
CA ARG A 186 -2.07 3.13 -17.05
C ARG A 186 -3.38 2.42 -17.41
N SER A 187 -3.52 1.91 -18.63
CA SER A 187 -4.74 1.22 -19.06
C SER A 187 -4.92 -0.08 -18.29
N LYS A 188 -3.85 -0.84 -18.11
CA LYS A 188 -3.85 -2.08 -17.32
C LYS A 188 -4.12 -1.82 -15.85
N ALA A 189 -3.48 -0.80 -15.28
CA ALA A 189 -3.75 -0.35 -13.91
C ALA A 189 -5.22 -0.02 -13.67
N LEU A 190 -5.83 0.70 -14.62
CA LEU A 190 -7.25 1.05 -14.55
C LEU A 190 -8.14 -0.19 -14.66
N ALA A 191 -7.82 -1.14 -15.56
CA ALA A 191 -8.57 -2.38 -15.72
C ALA A 191 -8.52 -3.24 -14.45
N THR A 192 -7.34 -3.46 -13.88
CA THR A 192 -7.18 -4.21 -12.62
C THR A 192 -7.88 -3.53 -11.45
N LEU A 193 -7.81 -2.22 -11.38
CA LEU A 193 -8.53 -1.47 -10.34
C LEU A 193 -10.04 -1.58 -10.52
N GLU A 194 -10.53 -1.55 -11.75
CA GLU A 194 -11.94 -1.75 -12.08
C GLU A 194 -12.42 -3.14 -11.67
N GLU A 195 -11.63 -4.17 -12.00
CA GLU A 195 -11.87 -5.55 -11.60
C GLU A 195 -11.94 -5.70 -10.06
N ALA A 196 -10.99 -5.11 -9.35
CA ALA A 196 -10.97 -5.12 -7.89
C ALA A 196 -12.26 -4.53 -7.31
N PHE A 197 -12.70 -3.37 -7.81
CA PHE A 197 -13.93 -2.74 -7.32
C PHE A 197 -15.21 -3.48 -7.75
N ALA A 198 -15.19 -4.20 -8.87
CA ALA A 198 -16.32 -5.01 -9.33
C ALA A 198 -16.41 -6.37 -8.63
N SER A 199 -15.36 -6.80 -7.93
CA SER A 199 -15.31 -8.10 -7.27
C SER A 199 -16.30 -8.21 -6.10
N PRO A 200 -16.71 -9.42 -5.68
CA PRO A 200 -17.55 -9.61 -4.50
C PRO A 200 -16.77 -9.47 -3.17
N ASN A 201 -15.45 -9.36 -3.23
CA ASN A 201 -14.58 -9.36 -2.05
C ASN A 201 -14.72 -8.09 -1.21
N THR A 202 -14.36 -8.19 0.07
CA THR A 202 -14.12 -7.05 0.96
C THR A 202 -12.85 -6.33 0.52
N LEU A 203 -12.94 -5.05 0.16
CA LEU A 203 -11.77 -4.28 -0.26
C LEU A 203 -11.17 -3.48 0.89
N LEU A 204 -9.85 -3.53 1.05
CA LEU A 204 -9.10 -2.60 1.88
C LEU A 204 -8.53 -1.49 1.00
N TYR A 205 -8.70 -0.23 1.40
CA TYR A 205 -8.32 0.88 0.54
C TYR A 205 -7.77 2.08 1.31
N TYR A 206 -6.65 2.64 0.84
CA TYR A 206 -6.06 3.88 1.34
C TYR A 206 -6.18 5.00 0.29
N PRO A 207 -7.17 5.91 0.41
CA PRO A 207 -7.45 6.88 -0.64
C PRO A 207 -6.36 7.93 -0.87
N ALA A 208 -5.53 8.20 0.14
CA ALA A 208 -4.39 9.10 0.02
C ALA A 208 -3.32 8.57 -0.96
N GLY A 209 -3.20 7.24 -1.08
CA GLY A 209 -2.21 6.56 -1.91
C GLY A 209 -0.75 6.74 -1.47
N LEU A 210 -0.51 7.52 -0.42
CA LEU A 210 0.78 7.74 0.25
C LEU A 210 0.54 7.75 1.76
N CYS A 211 1.55 7.34 2.53
CA CYS A 211 1.47 7.46 3.98
C CYS A 211 1.39 8.92 4.43
N SER A 212 0.80 9.13 5.61
CA SER A 212 0.54 10.45 6.20
C SER A 212 1.77 11.38 6.20
N ARG A 213 1.53 12.67 6.19
CA ARG A 213 2.56 13.72 6.20
C ARG A 213 2.30 14.72 7.33
N LEU A 214 3.35 15.42 7.73
CA LEU A 214 3.23 16.54 8.68
C LEU A 214 2.65 17.75 7.96
N GLN A 215 1.42 18.13 8.28
CA GLN A 215 0.67 19.25 7.74
C GLN A 215 0.19 20.12 8.90
N ASN A 216 0.51 21.40 8.88
CA ASN A 216 0.08 22.36 9.91
C ASN A 216 0.30 21.87 11.37
N GLY A 217 1.45 21.23 11.62
CA GLY A 217 1.79 20.70 12.95
C GLY A 217 1.17 19.32 13.29
N GLN A 218 0.27 18.80 12.47
CA GLN A 218 -0.39 17.53 12.67
C GLN A 218 0.04 16.50 11.63
N VAL A 219 0.14 15.23 12.04
CA VAL A 219 0.37 14.10 11.12
C VAL A 219 -0.98 13.65 10.60
N ARG A 220 -1.24 13.92 9.34
CA ARG A 220 -2.47 13.53 8.64
C ARG A 220 -2.17 13.10 7.21
N ASP A 221 -3.09 12.34 6.63
CA ASP A 221 -3.05 12.01 5.20
C ASP A 221 -3.14 13.27 4.34
N LEU A 222 -2.52 13.19 3.17
CA LEU A 222 -2.78 14.15 2.10
C LEU A 222 -4.25 14.12 1.68
N GLU A 223 -4.62 14.92 0.71
CA GLU A 223 -5.97 14.90 0.15
C GLU A 223 -6.38 13.49 -0.30
N TRP A 224 -7.57 13.05 0.08
CA TRP A 224 -8.11 11.77 -0.34
C TRP A 224 -8.68 11.87 -1.75
N LYS A 225 -8.29 10.94 -2.61
CA LYS A 225 -8.72 10.91 -4.01
C LYS A 225 -10.18 10.47 -4.12
N ALA A 226 -10.94 11.13 -4.96
CA ALA A 226 -12.37 10.86 -5.19
C ALA A 226 -12.68 9.47 -5.80
N THR A 227 -11.67 8.72 -6.22
CA THR A 227 -11.85 7.44 -6.94
C THR A 227 -12.69 6.45 -6.14
N PHE A 228 -12.42 6.29 -4.84
CA PHE A 228 -13.14 5.31 -4.03
C PHE A 228 -14.64 5.67 -3.86
N ILE A 229 -14.99 6.95 -3.75
CA ILE A 229 -16.41 7.39 -3.71
C ILE A 229 -17.12 7.03 -5.00
N LYS A 230 -16.53 7.38 -6.17
CA LYS A 230 -17.11 7.05 -7.48
C LYS A 230 -17.31 5.54 -7.64
N LYS A 231 -16.38 4.74 -7.14
CA LYS A 231 -16.43 3.27 -7.20
C LYS A 231 -17.41 2.69 -6.18
N ALA A 232 -17.50 3.25 -4.98
CA ALA A 232 -18.51 2.87 -3.98
C ALA A 232 -19.93 3.01 -4.56
N VAL A 233 -20.24 4.15 -5.16
CA VAL A 233 -21.54 4.39 -5.81
C VAL A 233 -21.77 3.44 -6.99
N ARG A 234 -20.76 3.30 -7.88
CA ARG A 234 -20.90 2.47 -9.10
C ARG A 234 -21.12 0.98 -8.80
N TYR A 235 -20.42 0.46 -7.80
CA TYR A 235 -20.44 -0.97 -7.43
C TYR A 235 -21.23 -1.26 -6.16
N GLN A 236 -22.01 -0.28 -5.68
CA GLN A 236 -22.89 -0.39 -4.51
C GLN A 236 -22.18 -0.95 -3.27
N ARG A 237 -20.99 -0.40 -2.99
CA ARG A 237 -20.15 -0.79 -1.84
C ARG A 237 -20.34 0.18 -0.70
N ASP A 238 -20.79 -0.32 0.42
CA ASP A 238 -20.79 0.46 1.66
C ASP A 238 -19.34 0.70 2.12
N ILE A 239 -19.09 1.87 2.71
CA ILE A 239 -17.78 2.25 3.19
C ILE A 239 -17.72 2.04 4.71
N VAL A 240 -16.81 1.18 5.17
CA VAL A 240 -16.45 1.05 6.58
C VAL A 240 -15.25 1.96 6.86
N PRO A 241 -15.43 3.07 7.59
CA PRO A 241 -14.33 3.95 7.92
C PRO A 241 -13.43 3.32 8.99
N ALA A 242 -12.12 3.37 8.81
CA ALA A 242 -11.14 2.80 9.74
C ALA A 242 -10.07 3.84 10.09
N TYR A 243 -9.86 4.09 11.38
CA TYR A 243 -8.81 4.97 11.86
C TYR A 243 -7.70 4.17 12.53
N THR A 244 -6.47 4.31 12.03
CA THR A 244 -5.26 3.74 12.64
C THR A 244 -4.52 4.82 13.43
N ASP A 245 -4.44 4.65 14.75
CA ASP A 245 -3.73 5.57 15.65
C ASP A 245 -2.26 5.17 15.78
N ALA A 246 -1.48 5.54 14.80
CA ALA A 246 -0.04 5.30 14.76
C ALA A 246 0.69 6.45 14.05
N ARG A 247 2.02 6.50 14.19
CA ARG A 247 2.85 7.47 13.47
C ARG A 247 4.29 7.00 13.33
N ASN A 248 4.93 7.40 12.25
CA ASN A 248 6.37 7.28 12.06
C ASN A 248 7.14 8.23 12.99
N ARG A 249 8.44 8.02 13.14
CA ARG A 249 9.30 8.94 13.90
C ARG A 249 9.39 10.30 13.20
N MET A 250 9.56 11.36 13.96
CA MET A 250 9.60 12.73 13.44
C MET A 250 10.67 12.96 12.37
N ARG A 251 11.73 12.17 12.35
CA ARG A 251 12.77 12.24 11.31
C ARG A 251 12.20 12.00 9.90
N PHE A 252 11.27 11.05 9.74
CA PHE A 252 10.59 10.78 8.47
C PHE A 252 9.85 12.02 7.96
N TYR A 253 9.05 12.64 8.81
CA TYR A 253 8.28 13.83 8.45
C TYR A 253 9.14 15.07 8.21
N ARG A 254 10.22 15.26 9.00
CA ARG A 254 11.16 16.35 8.82
C ARG A 254 11.89 16.23 7.48
N LEU A 255 12.31 15.03 7.11
CA LEU A 255 12.97 14.76 5.84
C LEU A 255 12.02 15.01 4.66
N ALA A 256 10.77 14.53 4.74
CA ALA A 256 9.73 14.78 3.74
C ALA A 256 9.49 16.31 3.56
N ARG A 257 9.42 17.05 4.67
CA ARG A 257 9.24 18.53 4.65
C ARG A 257 10.44 19.25 4.06
N LEU A 258 11.65 18.82 4.40
CA LEU A 258 12.89 19.39 3.83
C LEU A 258 12.92 19.16 2.31
N ARG A 259 12.65 17.94 1.86
CA ARG A 259 12.55 17.61 0.44
C ARG A 259 11.57 18.53 -0.31
N GLN A 260 10.36 18.71 0.26
CA GLN A 260 9.34 19.58 -0.34
C GLN A 260 9.81 21.05 -0.42
N ARG A 261 10.46 21.55 0.63
CA ARG A 261 11.02 22.93 0.64
C ARG A 261 12.11 23.13 -0.41
N LEU A 262 12.89 22.09 -0.68
CA LEU A 262 13.93 22.09 -1.72
C LEU A 262 13.37 21.84 -3.13
N GLY A 263 12.05 21.70 -3.30
CA GLY A 263 11.41 21.43 -4.58
C GLY A 263 11.76 20.08 -5.21
N ILE A 264 12.32 19.14 -4.43
CA ILE A 264 12.70 17.81 -4.92
C ILE A 264 11.43 16.98 -5.09
N LYS A 265 11.13 16.59 -6.33
CA LYS A 265 9.92 15.80 -6.65
C LYS A 265 9.99 14.34 -6.20
N PHE A 266 11.18 13.78 -6.14
CA PHE A 266 11.41 12.39 -5.76
C PHE A 266 11.27 12.16 -4.25
N ASN A 267 10.41 11.23 -3.85
CA ASN A 267 10.05 10.96 -2.44
C ASN A 267 11.10 10.06 -1.74
N PHE A 268 12.35 10.50 -1.64
CA PHE A 268 13.45 9.68 -1.09
C PHE A 268 13.27 9.35 0.40
N GLU A 269 12.45 10.10 1.14
CA GLU A 269 12.08 9.76 2.52
C GLU A 269 11.39 8.39 2.63
N MET A 270 10.79 7.89 1.55
CA MET A 270 10.16 6.58 1.52
C MET A 270 11.16 5.44 1.79
N ALA A 271 12.47 5.67 1.51
CA ALA A 271 13.54 4.73 1.88
C ALA A 271 13.67 4.50 3.38
N LEU A 272 13.14 5.41 4.20
CA LEU A 272 13.13 5.23 5.64
C LEU A 272 12.00 4.32 6.13
N LEU A 273 10.98 4.02 5.31
CA LEU A 273 9.82 3.25 5.75
C LEU A 273 10.15 1.87 6.33
N PRO A 274 11.09 1.07 5.81
CA PRO A 274 11.49 -0.17 6.46
C PRO A 274 12.07 0.07 7.87
N ALA A 275 12.92 1.09 8.01
CA ALA A 275 13.47 1.47 9.33
C ALA A 275 12.38 2.01 10.27
N GLU A 276 11.35 2.68 9.73
CA GLU A 276 10.19 3.12 10.51
C GLU A 276 9.28 1.95 10.88
N MET A 277 9.14 0.93 10.00
CA MET A 277 8.43 -0.31 10.27
C MET A 277 9.03 -1.04 11.47
N TYR A 278 10.33 -1.32 11.44
CA TYR A 278 11.01 -1.97 12.57
C TYR A 278 11.08 -1.11 13.82
N ALA A 279 10.95 0.21 13.71
CA ALA A 279 10.79 1.09 14.85
C ALA A 279 9.43 0.98 15.55
N GLN A 280 8.45 0.29 14.95
CA GLN A 280 7.17 -0.05 15.60
C GLN A 280 7.26 -1.36 16.40
N ARG A 281 8.34 -2.12 16.29
CA ARG A 281 8.50 -3.40 17.00
C ARG A 281 8.22 -3.28 18.48
N GLY A 282 7.39 -4.20 19.01
CA GLY A 282 7.02 -4.27 20.41
C GLY A 282 6.12 -3.12 20.90
N LYS A 283 5.59 -2.28 20.00
CA LYS A 283 4.65 -1.21 20.37
C LYS A 283 3.21 -1.68 20.27
N ALA A 284 2.32 -0.88 20.85
CA ALA A 284 0.89 -1.01 20.63
C ALA A 284 0.36 0.15 19.78
N PHE A 285 -0.61 -0.10 18.92
CA PHE A 285 -1.44 0.94 18.32
C PHE A 285 -2.87 0.46 18.07
N GLY A 286 -3.80 1.41 17.97
CA GLY A 286 -5.21 1.16 17.81
C GLY A 286 -5.67 1.17 16.36
N ILE A 287 -6.68 0.34 16.04
CA ILE A 287 -7.50 0.49 14.85
C ILE A 287 -8.95 0.55 15.29
N THR A 288 -9.63 1.65 14.94
CA THR A 288 -11.04 1.87 15.23
C THR A 288 -11.85 1.80 13.94
N PHE A 289 -12.84 0.92 13.91
CA PHE A 289 -13.79 0.80 12.80
C PHE A 289 -15.08 1.52 13.15
N GLY A 290 -15.43 2.54 12.37
CA GLY A 290 -16.69 3.25 12.51
C GLY A 290 -17.85 2.52 11.83
N LYS A 291 -19.06 3.01 12.05
CA LYS A 291 -20.28 2.46 11.43
C LYS A 291 -20.22 2.54 9.91
N PRO A 292 -20.72 1.52 9.19
CA PRO A 292 -20.77 1.55 7.74
C PRO A 292 -21.53 2.76 7.21
N ILE A 293 -21.00 3.40 6.20
CA ILE A 293 -21.64 4.50 5.47
C ILE A 293 -22.26 3.88 4.22
N PRO A 294 -23.59 3.84 4.09
CA PRO A 294 -24.25 3.29 2.91
C PRO A 294 -23.84 4.04 1.65
N TRP A 295 -23.61 3.33 0.55
CA TRP A 295 -23.17 3.94 -0.72
C TRP A 295 -24.17 4.98 -1.26
N GLN A 296 -25.46 4.85 -0.94
CA GLN A 296 -26.52 5.79 -1.32
C GLN A 296 -26.34 7.18 -0.69
N THR A 297 -25.56 7.27 0.39
CA THR A 297 -25.23 8.54 1.05
C THR A 297 -24.49 9.51 0.12
N PHE A 298 -23.70 8.97 -0.82
CA PHE A 298 -22.86 9.73 -1.75
C PHE A 298 -23.64 10.19 -2.98
N ASP A 299 -24.57 11.10 -2.77
CA ASP A 299 -25.47 11.65 -3.77
C ASP A 299 -24.93 12.95 -4.42
N LYS A 300 -25.80 13.68 -5.11
CA LYS A 300 -25.46 14.91 -5.85
C LYS A 300 -25.31 16.16 -4.97
N ARG A 301 -25.54 16.08 -3.64
CA ARG A 301 -25.38 17.23 -2.72
C ARG A 301 -23.92 17.72 -2.67
N HIS A 302 -22.98 16.82 -2.86
CA HIS A 302 -21.56 17.13 -2.92
C HIS A 302 -20.90 16.45 -4.10
N THR A 303 -19.80 17.03 -4.55
CA THR A 303 -18.91 16.37 -5.53
C THR A 303 -18.23 15.15 -4.89
N ALA A 304 -17.80 14.20 -5.72
CA ALA A 304 -17.08 13.03 -5.20
C ALA A 304 -15.75 13.41 -4.47
N ALA A 305 -15.17 14.56 -4.79
CA ALA A 305 -13.99 15.07 -4.08
C ALA A 305 -14.35 15.61 -2.69
N GLU A 306 -15.44 16.35 -2.57
CA GLU A 306 -15.94 16.83 -1.28
C GLU A 306 -16.36 15.66 -0.39
N TRP A 307 -17.09 14.68 -0.94
CA TRP A 307 -17.43 13.45 -0.22
C TRP A 307 -16.20 12.73 0.31
N ALA A 308 -15.12 12.64 -0.51
CA ALA A 308 -13.88 12.00 -0.09
C ALA A 308 -13.24 12.70 1.12
N GLN A 309 -13.25 14.05 1.15
CA GLN A 309 -12.72 14.80 2.29
C GLN A 309 -13.64 14.67 3.54
N ARG A 310 -14.97 14.64 3.37
CA ARG A 310 -15.91 14.40 4.48
C ARG A 310 -15.70 13.02 5.11
N VAL A 311 -15.53 11.97 4.28
CA VAL A 311 -15.20 10.62 4.80
C VAL A 311 -13.83 10.62 5.50
N LYS A 312 -12.83 11.30 4.95
CA LYS A 312 -11.53 11.48 5.61
C LYS A 312 -11.67 12.13 6.98
N ASP A 313 -12.40 13.24 7.06
CA ASP A 313 -12.59 13.96 8.33
C ASP A 313 -13.35 13.12 9.34
N HIS A 314 -14.31 12.31 8.88
CA HIS A 314 -15.01 11.35 9.73
C HIS A 314 -14.06 10.26 10.24
N VAL A 315 -13.19 9.68 9.41
CA VAL A 315 -12.17 8.71 9.84
C VAL A 315 -11.31 9.31 10.95
N TYR A 316 -10.84 10.55 10.80
CA TYR A 316 -10.04 11.21 11.83
C TYR A 316 -10.84 11.56 13.11
N ARG A 317 -12.17 11.70 13.02
CA ARG A 317 -13.06 11.92 14.16
C ARG A 317 -13.18 10.67 15.04
N LEU A 318 -13.04 9.47 14.46
CA LEU A 318 -13.03 8.18 15.18
C LEU A 318 -11.91 8.07 16.22
N LYS A 319 -10.86 8.87 16.10
CA LYS A 319 -9.79 8.96 17.10
C LYS A 319 -10.32 9.36 18.48
N ASP A 320 -11.15 10.39 18.50
CA ASP A 320 -11.61 11.00 19.74
C ASP A 320 -13.03 10.52 20.12
N ASN A 321 -13.78 10.02 19.15
CA ASN A 321 -15.12 9.46 19.33
C ASN A 321 -15.30 8.21 18.43
N PRO A 322 -15.01 7.00 18.95
CA PRO A 322 -15.16 5.76 18.23
C PRO A 322 -16.58 5.47 17.72
N ASP A 323 -17.58 5.98 18.42
CA ASP A 323 -19.00 5.77 18.11
C ASP A 323 -19.59 6.87 17.20
N ALA A 324 -18.74 7.79 16.72
CA ALA A 324 -19.20 8.86 15.84
C ALA A 324 -19.97 8.31 14.63
N THR A 325 -21.07 8.94 14.30
CA THR A 325 -21.83 8.68 13.07
C THR A 325 -21.39 9.62 11.96
N PHE A 326 -21.44 9.11 10.73
CA PHE A 326 -21.15 9.96 9.57
C PHE A 326 -22.29 10.95 9.34
N GLU A 327 -21.94 12.22 9.25
CA GLU A 327 -22.86 13.32 8.94
C GLU A 327 -22.69 13.69 7.47
N PRO A 328 -23.71 13.44 6.62
CA PRO A 328 -23.66 13.71 5.20
C PRO A 328 -23.56 15.19 4.85
#